data_376a8071899d30cf9a4e1d4966692b5d
#
_entry.id   376a8071899d30cf9a4e1d4966692b5d
#
_cell.length_a   1.000
_cell.length_b   1.000
_cell.length_c   1.000
_cell.angle_alpha   90.00
_cell.angle_beta   90.00
_cell.angle_gamma   90.00
#
_symmetry.space_group_name_H-M   'P 1'
#
loop_
_entity.id
_entity.type
_entity.pdbx_description
1 polymer ?
#
loop_
_entity_poly.entity_id
_entity_poly.type
_entity_poly.pdbx_seq_one_letter_code
_entity_poly.pdbx_strand_id
1 'polypeptide(L)'
;MHPHLQPTKTIQKKDPVTGKIALPAFNPDHVLNMTDSTGMIQHALRNMPNRKEGYCTDDNSRALLLTVLAWKQVRHPEMLKLMSVYLSFIHYMQMEDGYFHNFMHYNKQIVMDGGSEDAYGRTIMALGYLVADGPSPLTIKTAEDIFLKAAPHMDKLISLRGIANSLIGLCMFIGSRHPQDEHLNRATQLADKLVHEYRRYSDKDWCWFEEVLTYDNAMIPLALLHAYQIAGQEEYLHTALEAISFLESKVFRDGVLFPVGNNGWCSKGGTTALFDQQPLDVMAMVLFYQQAFHITGDKKFLARGIRSWQWFMGENALEQPLYDKNTGGCSDGLHPDRVNENQGAESTIAFWIAYFAVSEMLDR
;
A
#
# COMPACT_ATOMS: atom_id res chain seq x y z
N MET A 1 -26.12 -24.98 5.11
CA MET A 1 -26.57 -24.15 3.99
C MET A 1 -26.21 -22.72 4.31
N HIS A 2 -25.12 -22.21 3.70
CA HIS A 2 -24.80 -20.79 3.81
C HIS A 2 -25.74 -19.99 2.93
N PRO A 3 -26.34 -18.88 3.41
CA PRO A 3 -27.10 -18.00 2.55
C PRO A 3 -26.15 -17.42 1.50
N HIS A 4 -26.43 -17.68 0.24
CA HIS A 4 -25.77 -17.00 -0.87
C HIS A 4 -26.04 -15.50 -0.75
N LEU A 5 -25.05 -14.73 -0.33
CA LEU A 5 -25.07 -13.28 -0.44
C LEU A 5 -25.16 -12.96 -1.94
N GLN A 6 -26.21 -12.26 -2.34
CA GLN A 6 -26.35 -11.81 -3.72
C GLN A 6 -25.16 -10.92 -4.08
N PRO A 7 -24.60 -11.04 -5.31
CA PRO A 7 -23.51 -10.19 -5.74
C PRO A 7 -23.95 -8.73 -5.63
N THR A 8 -23.19 -7.96 -4.86
CA THR A 8 -23.40 -6.51 -4.70
C THR A 8 -23.29 -5.85 -6.08
N LYS A 9 -24.27 -5.00 -6.40
CA LYS A 9 -24.37 -4.34 -7.73
C LYS A 9 -23.13 -3.50 -8.01
N THR A 10 -22.62 -3.57 -9.26
CA THR A 10 -21.60 -2.65 -9.78
C THR A 10 -21.98 -1.20 -9.43
N ILE A 11 -21.12 -0.51 -8.72
CA ILE A 11 -21.35 0.89 -8.32
C ILE A 11 -20.95 1.79 -9.50
N GLN A 12 -21.90 2.44 -10.13
CA GLN A 12 -21.61 3.46 -11.14
C GLN A 12 -21.33 4.79 -10.39
N LYS A 13 -20.09 5.26 -10.42
CA LYS A 13 -19.70 6.59 -9.94
C LYS A 13 -19.43 7.51 -11.12
N LYS A 14 -19.69 8.82 -10.98
CA LYS A 14 -19.41 9.79 -12.04
C LYS A 14 -17.94 10.20 -11.99
N ASP A 15 -17.21 9.92 -13.06
CA ASP A 15 -15.93 10.56 -13.32
C ASP A 15 -16.18 12.01 -13.77
N PRO A 16 -15.60 13.01 -13.10
CA PRO A 16 -15.76 14.41 -13.49
C PRO A 16 -15.05 14.76 -14.79
N VAL A 17 -14.15 13.89 -15.30
CA VAL A 17 -13.35 14.13 -16.53
C VAL A 17 -13.89 13.35 -17.73
N THR A 18 -14.32 12.09 -17.53
CA THR A 18 -14.73 11.18 -18.64
C THR A 18 -16.20 10.74 -18.57
N GLY A 19 -16.93 11.11 -17.51
CA GLY A 19 -18.38 10.95 -17.38
C GLY A 19 -18.85 9.81 -16.47
N LYS A 20 -18.40 8.57 -16.57
CA LYS A 20 -18.79 7.45 -15.69
C LYS A 20 -17.68 6.42 -15.57
N ILE A 21 -17.21 6.16 -14.34
CA ILE A 21 -16.39 5.01 -14.02
C ILE A 21 -17.27 3.93 -13.39
N ALA A 22 -17.19 2.72 -13.90
CA ALA A 22 -17.79 1.55 -13.28
C ALA A 22 -16.75 0.87 -12.39
N LEU A 23 -16.82 1.10 -11.08
CA LEU A 23 -16.06 0.30 -10.13
C LEU A 23 -16.75 -1.07 -9.95
N PRO A 24 -15.99 -2.19 -9.91
CA PRO A 24 -16.58 -3.49 -9.56
C PRO A 24 -17.13 -3.43 -8.14
N ALA A 25 -18.08 -4.30 -7.82
CA ALA A 25 -18.45 -4.49 -6.42
C ALA A 25 -17.29 -5.10 -5.64
N PHE A 26 -17.13 -4.70 -4.38
CA PHE A 26 -16.11 -5.32 -3.52
C PHE A 26 -16.39 -6.83 -3.37
N ASN A 27 -15.44 -7.65 -3.79
CA ASN A 27 -15.49 -9.10 -3.69
C ASN A 27 -14.31 -9.62 -2.87
N PRO A 28 -14.51 -9.98 -1.59
CA PRO A 28 -13.44 -10.49 -0.72
C PRO A 28 -13.13 -11.97 -0.90
N ASP A 29 -13.78 -12.69 -1.82
CA ASP A 29 -13.73 -14.16 -1.90
C ASP A 29 -12.30 -14.69 -2.01
N HIS A 30 -11.44 -14.03 -2.80
CA HIS A 30 -10.05 -14.47 -2.93
C HIS A 30 -9.22 -14.15 -1.67
N VAL A 31 -9.46 -13.02 -1.03
CA VAL A 31 -8.84 -12.66 0.26
C VAL A 31 -9.20 -13.71 1.33
N LEU A 32 -10.48 -14.11 1.37
CA LEU A 32 -10.96 -15.18 2.25
C LEU A 32 -10.31 -16.53 1.90
N ASN A 33 -10.21 -16.87 0.62
CA ASN A 33 -9.59 -18.11 0.15
C ASN A 33 -8.08 -18.18 0.50
N MET A 34 -7.37 -17.05 0.43
CA MET A 34 -5.94 -16.95 0.76
C MET A 34 -5.66 -16.93 2.27
N THR A 35 -6.68 -16.82 3.12
CA THR A 35 -6.54 -16.63 4.56
C THR A 35 -7.05 -17.87 5.32
N ASP A 36 -6.26 -18.34 6.27
CA ASP A 36 -6.70 -19.34 7.24
C ASP A 36 -6.73 -18.76 8.67
N SER A 37 -6.89 -19.61 9.69
CA SER A 37 -6.95 -19.19 11.10
C SER A 37 -5.64 -18.59 11.63
N THR A 38 -4.55 -18.67 10.87
CA THR A 38 -3.23 -18.16 11.25
C THR A 38 -2.96 -16.79 10.66
N GLY A 39 -3.26 -16.63 9.36
CA GLY A 39 -2.97 -15.43 8.60
C GLY A 39 -3.21 -15.64 7.10
N MET A 40 -2.78 -14.68 6.30
CA MET A 40 -2.81 -14.75 4.85
C MET A 40 -1.59 -15.51 4.33
N ILE A 41 -1.83 -16.50 3.45
CA ILE A 41 -0.80 -17.23 2.73
C ILE A 41 -0.20 -16.33 1.65
N GLN A 42 1.14 -16.30 1.56
CA GLN A 42 1.88 -15.33 0.77
C GLN A 42 1.64 -15.44 -0.74
N HIS A 43 1.70 -16.65 -1.30
CA HIS A 43 1.62 -16.87 -2.74
C HIS A 43 0.48 -17.80 -3.12
N ALA A 44 0.07 -17.72 -4.40
CA ALA A 44 -0.87 -18.63 -5.02
C ALA A 44 -0.26 -19.36 -6.23
N LEU A 45 -0.81 -20.52 -6.54
CA LEU A 45 -0.67 -21.16 -7.85
C LEU A 45 -1.97 -20.87 -8.61
N ARG A 46 -1.93 -19.92 -9.53
CA ARG A 46 -3.12 -19.27 -10.08
C ARG A 46 -3.98 -18.70 -8.94
N ASN A 47 -5.19 -19.19 -8.75
CA ASN A 47 -6.08 -18.76 -7.65
C ASN A 47 -6.11 -19.71 -6.44
N MET A 48 -5.21 -20.70 -6.38
CA MET A 48 -5.13 -21.66 -5.28
C MET A 48 -4.00 -21.25 -4.31
N PRO A 49 -4.25 -21.11 -2.99
CA PRO A 49 -3.22 -20.78 -2.00
C PRO A 49 -2.05 -21.77 -2.02
N ASN A 50 -0.85 -21.30 -2.19
CA ASN A 50 0.37 -22.12 -2.16
C ASN A 50 0.90 -22.26 -0.74
N ARG A 51 0.39 -23.26 -0.03
CA ARG A 51 0.77 -23.51 1.38
C ARG A 51 2.26 -23.80 1.59
N LYS A 52 3.03 -24.10 0.53
CA LYS A 52 4.46 -24.32 0.65
C LYS A 52 5.23 -23.05 1.01
N GLU A 53 4.70 -21.88 0.63
CA GLU A 53 5.33 -20.58 0.85
C GLU A 53 5.07 -20.02 2.26
N GLY A 54 4.06 -20.52 2.97
CA GLY A 54 3.73 -20.05 4.33
C GLY A 54 3.18 -18.62 4.35
N TYR A 55 3.57 -17.89 5.39
CA TYR A 55 3.06 -16.54 5.69
C TYR A 55 4.20 -15.55 5.81
N CYS A 56 3.95 -14.28 5.44
CA CYS A 56 4.87 -13.19 5.76
C CYS A 56 4.17 -12.05 6.50
N THR A 57 4.92 -11.35 7.33
CA THR A 57 4.43 -10.20 8.10
C THR A 57 4.04 -9.07 7.18
N ASP A 58 4.74 -8.89 6.09
CA ASP A 58 4.48 -7.88 5.09
C ASP A 58 3.06 -7.99 4.50
N ASP A 59 2.68 -9.16 3.96
CA ASP A 59 1.36 -9.37 3.38
C ASP A 59 0.24 -9.32 4.42
N ASN A 60 0.47 -9.86 5.62
CA ASN A 60 -0.51 -9.79 6.70
C ASN A 60 -0.72 -8.35 7.18
N SER A 61 0.29 -7.50 7.12
CA SER A 61 0.18 -6.07 7.43
C SER A 61 -0.61 -5.33 6.37
N ARG A 62 -0.33 -5.57 5.08
CA ARG A 62 -1.16 -5.03 3.98
C ARG A 62 -2.61 -5.51 4.06
N ALA A 63 -2.82 -6.79 4.40
CA ALA A 63 -4.15 -7.35 4.58
C ALA A 63 -4.88 -6.71 5.76
N LEU A 64 -4.19 -6.41 6.86
CA LEU A 64 -4.76 -5.64 7.98
C LEU A 64 -5.21 -4.25 7.50
N LEU A 65 -4.37 -3.51 6.77
CA LEU A 65 -4.72 -2.21 6.19
C LEU A 65 -5.96 -2.31 5.30
N LEU A 66 -6.00 -3.30 4.40
CA LEU A 66 -7.17 -3.56 3.56
C LEU A 66 -8.44 -3.73 4.38
N THR A 67 -8.39 -4.51 5.48
CA THR A 67 -9.59 -4.71 6.32
C THR A 67 -10.07 -3.43 6.98
N VAL A 68 -9.16 -2.52 7.36
CA VAL A 68 -9.51 -1.20 7.91
C VAL A 68 -10.23 -0.36 6.87
N LEU A 69 -9.67 -0.25 5.65
CA LEU A 69 -10.26 0.54 4.56
C LEU A 69 -11.62 -0.01 4.14
N ALA A 70 -11.74 -1.33 3.98
CA ALA A 70 -12.99 -1.98 3.62
C ALA A 70 -14.05 -1.82 4.72
N TRP A 71 -13.66 -1.96 5.99
CA TRP A 71 -14.59 -1.72 7.10
C TRP A 71 -15.08 -0.27 7.12
N LYS A 72 -14.20 0.69 6.91
CA LYS A 72 -14.55 2.12 6.88
C LYS A 72 -15.57 2.45 5.80
N GLN A 73 -15.43 1.88 4.60
CA GLN A 73 -16.25 2.26 3.44
C GLN A 73 -17.49 1.37 3.24
N VAL A 74 -17.37 0.05 3.39
CA VAL A 74 -18.44 -0.90 3.03
C VAL A 74 -19.00 -1.70 4.19
N ARG A 75 -18.39 -1.61 5.39
CA ARG A 75 -18.86 -2.30 6.62
C ARG A 75 -19.07 -3.80 6.44
N HIS A 76 -18.25 -4.46 5.62
CA HIS A 76 -18.40 -5.88 5.33
C HIS A 76 -18.04 -6.74 6.57
N PRO A 77 -18.96 -7.63 7.06
CA PRO A 77 -18.75 -8.35 8.33
C PRO A 77 -17.51 -9.25 8.38
N GLU A 78 -17.18 -9.89 7.26
CA GLU A 78 -15.99 -10.76 7.19
C GLU A 78 -14.70 -9.97 7.44
N MET A 79 -14.67 -8.66 7.12
CA MET A 79 -13.50 -7.83 7.35
C MET A 79 -13.14 -7.70 8.84
N LEU A 80 -14.13 -7.74 9.74
CA LEU A 80 -13.86 -7.75 11.18
C LEU A 80 -13.17 -9.04 11.64
N LYS A 81 -13.58 -10.18 11.08
CA LYS A 81 -12.96 -11.48 11.39
C LYS A 81 -11.52 -11.51 10.88
N LEU A 82 -11.31 -11.11 9.62
CA LEU A 82 -10.00 -11.07 9.02
C LEU A 82 -9.07 -10.07 9.73
N MET A 83 -9.58 -8.91 10.12
CA MET A 83 -8.83 -7.92 10.92
C MET A 83 -8.29 -8.53 12.22
N SER A 84 -9.11 -9.34 12.91
CA SER A 84 -8.67 -10.05 14.11
C SER A 84 -7.59 -11.08 13.81
N VAL A 85 -7.71 -11.84 12.71
CA VAL A 85 -6.70 -12.81 12.28
C VAL A 85 -5.36 -12.15 12.02
N TYR A 86 -5.36 -11.07 11.19
CA TYR A 86 -4.13 -10.38 10.83
C TYR A 86 -3.48 -9.64 12.00
N LEU A 87 -4.29 -8.99 12.86
CA LEU A 87 -3.76 -8.34 14.07
C LEU A 87 -3.14 -9.36 15.03
N SER A 88 -3.79 -10.52 15.20
CA SER A 88 -3.26 -11.63 16.01
C SER A 88 -1.96 -12.18 15.42
N PHE A 89 -1.87 -12.32 14.10
CA PHE A 89 -0.64 -12.73 13.43
C PHE A 89 0.50 -11.74 13.67
N ILE A 90 0.24 -10.44 13.45
CA ILE A 90 1.24 -9.38 13.68
C ILE A 90 1.72 -9.38 15.13
N HIS A 91 0.80 -9.51 16.10
CA HIS A 91 1.17 -9.62 17.52
C HIS A 91 2.06 -10.84 17.78
N TYR A 92 1.74 -12.01 17.18
CA TYR A 92 2.55 -13.22 17.32
C TYR A 92 3.94 -13.09 16.71
N MET A 93 4.08 -12.34 15.61
CA MET A 93 5.35 -12.08 14.94
C MET A 93 6.17 -10.97 15.61
N GLN A 94 5.61 -10.23 16.58
CA GLN A 94 6.34 -9.19 17.29
C GLN A 94 7.33 -9.79 18.30
N MET A 95 8.60 -9.45 18.18
CA MET A 95 9.68 -9.84 19.08
C MET A 95 9.58 -9.12 20.43
N GLU A 96 10.35 -9.61 21.42
CA GLU A 96 10.37 -9.01 22.76
C GLU A 96 10.82 -7.56 22.77
N ASP A 97 11.75 -7.19 21.88
CA ASP A 97 12.25 -5.82 21.74
C ASP A 97 11.30 -4.89 20.94
N GLY A 98 10.24 -5.44 20.35
CA GLY A 98 9.23 -4.70 19.59
C GLY A 98 9.40 -4.74 18.08
N TYR A 99 10.51 -5.28 17.55
CA TYR A 99 10.65 -5.51 16.11
C TYR A 99 9.78 -6.69 15.64
N PHE A 100 9.83 -7.06 14.36
CA PHE A 100 8.99 -8.14 13.82
C PHE A 100 9.82 -9.17 13.06
N HIS A 101 9.52 -10.45 13.26
CA HIS A 101 9.93 -11.50 12.34
C HIS A 101 9.24 -11.31 10.99
N ASN A 102 9.91 -11.70 9.90
CA ASN A 102 9.33 -11.51 8.56
C ASN A 102 8.52 -12.72 8.09
N PHE A 103 9.04 -13.92 8.22
CA PHE A 103 8.44 -15.13 7.65
C PHE A 103 8.07 -16.20 8.70
N MET A 104 7.00 -16.94 8.40
CA MET A 104 6.60 -18.12 9.12
C MET A 104 6.21 -19.23 8.13
N HIS A 105 6.77 -20.41 8.32
CA HIS A 105 6.40 -21.58 7.54
C HIS A 105 4.95 -22.01 7.81
N TYR A 106 4.36 -22.76 6.87
CA TYR A 106 2.99 -23.27 7.02
C TYR A 106 2.81 -24.17 8.25
N ASN A 107 3.87 -24.88 8.70
CA ASN A 107 3.90 -25.63 9.96
C ASN A 107 4.02 -24.73 11.21
N LYS A 108 3.94 -23.41 11.04
CA LYS A 108 3.97 -22.38 12.10
C LYS A 108 5.32 -22.18 12.79
N GLN A 109 6.40 -22.66 12.18
CA GLN A 109 7.74 -22.32 12.62
C GLN A 109 8.15 -20.96 12.10
N ILE A 110 8.52 -20.05 13.00
CA ILE A 110 9.04 -18.73 12.64
C ILE A 110 10.42 -18.88 12.01
N VAL A 111 10.67 -18.20 10.92
CA VAL A 111 11.98 -18.08 10.31
C VAL A 111 12.78 -17.01 11.07
N MET A 112 13.93 -17.40 11.62
CA MET A 112 14.79 -16.52 12.43
C MET A 112 15.73 -15.71 11.51
N ASP A 113 15.15 -14.82 10.68
CA ASP A 113 15.88 -14.02 9.68
C ASP A 113 16.20 -12.59 10.15
N GLY A 114 15.81 -12.23 11.38
CA GLY A 114 15.99 -10.89 11.93
C GLY A 114 14.99 -9.84 11.43
N GLY A 115 14.04 -10.23 10.57
CA GLY A 115 13.03 -9.32 10.01
C GLY A 115 13.56 -8.45 8.87
N SER A 116 12.70 -7.58 8.33
CA SER A 116 13.08 -6.59 7.32
C SER A 116 12.48 -5.22 7.63
N GLU A 117 13.15 -4.15 7.22
CA GLU A 117 12.64 -2.78 7.42
C GLU A 117 11.37 -2.51 6.60
N ASP A 118 11.19 -3.18 5.47
CA ASP A 118 9.99 -3.08 4.65
C ASP A 118 8.77 -3.70 5.36
N ALA A 119 8.91 -4.92 5.87
CA ALA A 119 7.85 -5.57 6.66
C ALA A 119 7.53 -4.77 7.92
N TYR A 120 8.57 -4.27 8.61
CA TYR A 120 8.41 -3.39 9.76
C TYR A 120 7.60 -2.13 9.40
N GLY A 121 8.02 -1.39 8.37
CA GLY A 121 7.37 -0.15 7.96
C GLY A 121 5.90 -0.36 7.59
N ARG A 122 5.59 -1.41 6.81
CA ARG A 122 4.21 -1.75 6.45
C ARG A 122 3.38 -2.16 7.66
N THR A 123 3.98 -2.83 8.64
CA THR A 123 3.31 -3.15 9.91
C THR A 123 2.95 -1.88 10.68
N ILE A 124 3.88 -0.95 10.82
CA ILE A 124 3.64 0.35 11.46
C ILE A 124 2.54 1.14 10.72
N MET A 125 2.57 1.14 9.38
CA MET A 125 1.52 1.78 8.58
C MET A 125 0.15 1.18 8.88
N ALA A 126 0.01 -0.14 8.81
CA ALA A 126 -1.27 -0.82 9.05
C ALA A 126 -1.79 -0.60 10.48
N LEU A 127 -0.92 -0.66 11.48
CA LEU A 127 -1.27 -0.38 12.88
C LEU A 127 -1.70 1.06 13.08
N GLY A 128 -1.01 2.03 12.46
CA GLY A 128 -1.39 3.45 12.50
C GLY A 128 -2.79 3.70 11.94
N TYR A 129 -3.12 3.10 10.79
CA TYR A 129 -4.47 3.15 10.23
C TYR A 129 -5.51 2.47 11.14
N LEU A 130 -5.18 1.33 11.74
CA LEU A 130 -6.09 0.63 12.65
C LEU A 130 -6.34 1.43 13.94
N VAL A 131 -5.34 2.13 14.45
CA VAL A 131 -5.50 3.05 15.59
C VAL A 131 -6.39 4.23 15.22
N ALA A 132 -6.27 4.74 14.00
CA ALA A 132 -7.07 5.88 13.53
C ALA A 132 -8.54 5.51 13.25
N ASP A 133 -8.79 4.41 12.56
CA ASP A 133 -10.09 4.05 11.98
C ASP A 133 -10.64 2.69 12.46
N GLY A 134 -10.10 2.13 13.54
CA GLY A 134 -10.47 0.81 14.05
C GLY A 134 -11.93 0.72 14.52
N PRO A 135 -12.50 -0.50 14.46
CA PRO A 135 -13.94 -0.71 14.69
C PRO A 135 -14.38 -0.65 16.17
N SER A 136 -13.46 -0.86 17.09
CA SER A 136 -13.78 -0.93 18.53
C SER A 136 -12.64 -0.43 19.40
N PRO A 137 -12.93 0.10 20.60
CA PRO A 137 -11.90 0.54 21.55
C PRO A 137 -10.88 -0.54 21.92
N LEU A 138 -11.29 -1.82 22.03
CA LEU A 138 -10.39 -2.92 22.37
C LEU A 138 -9.43 -3.23 21.21
N THR A 139 -9.93 -3.27 19.97
CA THR A 139 -9.10 -3.49 18.79
C THR A 139 -8.09 -2.37 18.62
N ILE A 140 -8.53 -1.12 18.79
CA ILE A 140 -7.69 0.08 18.75
C ILE A 140 -6.59 0.00 19.83
N LYS A 141 -6.96 -0.34 21.07
CA LYS A 141 -5.99 -0.43 22.18
C LYS A 141 -4.94 -1.52 21.92
N THR A 142 -5.34 -2.68 21.40
CA THR A 142 -4.39 -3.74 21.04
C THR A 142 -3.41 -3.27 19.96
N ALA A 143 -3.90 -2.60 18.91
CA ALA A 143 -3.06 -2.05 17.85
C ALA A 143 -2.09 -0.97 18.38
N GLU A 144 -2.59 -0.10 19.27
CA GLU A 144 -1.79 0.94 19.94
C GLU A 144 -0.65 0.34 20.78
N ASP A 145 -0.93 -0.71 21.57
CA ASP A 145 0.10 -1.37 22.39
C ASP A 145 1.20 -2.01 21.54
N ILE A 146 0.85 -2.67 20.42
CA ILE A 146 1.82 -3.23 19.47
C ILE A 146 2.63 -2.10 18.80
N PHE A 147 1.95 -1.04 18.35
CA PHE A 147 2.58 0.12 17.72
C PHE A 147 3.59 0.79 18.63
N LEU A 148 3.19 1.14 19.87
CA LEU A 148 4.05 1.83 20.82
C LEU A 148 5.27 1.01 21.23
N LYS A 149 5.13 -0.32 21.35
CA LYS A 149 6.24 -1.23 21.61
C LYS A 149 7.25 -1.24 20.45
N ALA A 150 6.76 -1.14 19.21
CA ALA A 150 7.60 -1.10 18.01
C ALA A 150 8.25 0.29 17.75
N ALA A 151 7.59 1.38 18.14
CA ALA A 151 7.95 2.76 17.77
C ALA A 151 9.44 3.15 17.95
N PRO A 152 10.18 2.68 18.98
CA PRO A 152 11.60 3.03 19.15
C PRO A 152 12.53 2.56 18.01
N HIS A 153 12.09 1.54 17.22
CA HIS A 153 12.89 1.07 16.08
C HIS A 153 12.84 2.01 14.87
N MET A 154 11.83 2.89 14.78
CA MET A 154 11.72 3.86 13.68
C MET A 154 12.97 4.75 13.56
N ASP A 155 13.61 5.08 14.69
CA ASP A 155 14.77 5.97 14.74
C ASP A 155 16.00 5.36 14.06
N LYS A 156 16.04 4.02 13.93
CA LYS A 156 17.16 3.24 13.39
C LYS A 156 16.99 2.87 11.90
N LEU A 157 15.84 3.15 11.30
CA LEU A 157 15.55 2.79 9.92
C LEU A 157 16.49 3.51 8.94
N ILE A 158 16.94 2.76 7.93
CA ILE A 158 17.79 3.24 6.83
C ILE A 158 17.14 3.03 5.45
N SER A 159 16.29 2.00 5.27
CA SER A 159 15.52 1.79 4.05
C SER A 159 14.52 2.93 3.86
N LEU A 160 14.56 3.61 2.71
CA LEU A 160 13.63 4.71 2.43
C LEU A 160 12.16 4.24 2.43
N ARG A 161 11.89 3.01 2.00
CA ARG A 161 10.54 2.43 2.02
C ARG A 161 10.10 2.07 3.43
N GLY A 162 11.01 1.54 4.24
CA GLY A 162 10.78 1.32 5.68
C GLY A 162 10.47 2.63 6.41
N ILE A 163 11.25 3.68 6.15
CA ILE A 163 11.03 5.04 6.69
C ILE A 163 9.68 5.59 6.21
N ALA A 164 9.39 5.53 4.91
CA ALA A 164 8.18 6.09 4.33
C ALA A 164 6.91 5.44 4.90
N ASN A 165 6.83 4.10 4.89
CA ASN A 165 5.69 3.39 5.45
C ASN A 165 5.52 3.66 6.96
N SER A 166 6.62 3.69 7.72
CA SER A 166 6.60 4.03 9.16
C SER A 166 6.11 5.46 9.40
N LEU A 167 6.57 6.42 8.60
CA LEU A 167 6.14 7.82 8.69
C LEU A 167 4.64 7.97 8.42
N ILE A 168 4.11 7.31 7.38
CA ILE A 168 2.65 7.30 7.10
C ILE A 168 1.89 6.77 8.31
N GLY A 169 2.28 5.61 8.84
CA GLY A 169 1.63 5.02 10.02
C GLY A 169 1.70 5.92 11.25
N LEU A 170 2.84 6.56 11.48
CA LEU A 170 3.02 7.50 12.59
C LEU A 170 2.15 8.77 12.41
N CYS A 171 2.03 9.30 11.19
CA CYS A 171 1.14 10.42 10.90
C CYS A 171 -0.33 10.07 11.15
N MET A 172 -0.77 8.87 10.75
CA MET A 172 -2.12 8.36 11.04
C MET A 172 -2.37 8.23 12.56
N PHE A 173 -1.40 7.69 13.29
CA PHE A 173 -1.43 7.58 14.74
C PHE A 173 -1.58 8.97 15.40
N ILE A 174 -0.75 9.95 15.02
CA ILE A 174 -0.78 11.32 15.55
C ILE A 174 -2.11 11.99 15.26
N GLY A 175 -2.63 11.88 14.03
CA GLY A 175 -3.89 12.51 13.62
C GLY A 175 -5.12 12.00 14.38
N SER A 176 -5.07 10.79 14.95
CA SER A 176 -6.16 10.15 15.67
C SER A 176 -6.09 10.30 17.20
N ARG A 177 -4.96 10.78 17.72
CA ARG A 177 -4.67 10.93 19.15
C ARG A 177 -4.30 12.37 19.47
N HIS A 178 -4.28 12.71 20.76
CA HIS A 178 -3.68 13.97 21.17
C HIS A 178 -2.19 13.93 20.86
N PRO A 179 -1.69 14.88 20.05
CA PRO A 179 -0.29 14.92 19.65
C PRO A 179 0.60 14.96 20.90
N GLN A 180 1.55 14.04 20.99
CA GLN A 180 2.64 14.11 21.96
C GLN A 180 3.89 14.63 21.25
N ASP A 181 4.62 15.53 21.87
CA ASP A 181 5.82 16.15 21.29
C ASP A 181 6.84 15.12 20.79
N GLU A 182 6.96 13.99 21.49
CA GLU A 182 7.85 12.89 21.07
C GLU A 182 7.47 12.32 19.70
N HIS A 183 6.17 12.06 19.46
CA HIS A 183 5.71 11.51 18.20
C HIS A 183 5.82 12.52 17.06
N LEU A 184 5.52 13.79 17.30
CA LEU A 184 5.70 14.87 16.33
C LEU A 184 7.18 15.04 15.97
N ASN A 185 8.07 15.05 16.94
CA ASN A 185 9.51 15.14 16.72
C ASN A 185 10.02 13.94 15.89
N ARG A 186 9.56 12.73 16.20
CA ARG A 186 9.93 11.53 15.42
C ARG A 186 9.42 11.60 13.99
N ALA A 187 8.18 12.03 13.76
CA ALA A 187 7.63 12.20 12.42
C ALA A 187 8.45 13.23 11.62
N THR A 188 8.80 14.36 12.22
CA THR A 188 9.67 15.37 11.60
C THR A 188 11.05 14.80 11.27
N GLN A 189 11.68 14.07 12.18
CA GLN A 189 12.99 13.45 11.93
C GLN A 189 12.95 12.44 10.77
N LEU A 190 11.90 11.62 10.66
CA LEU A 190 11.74 10.68 9.55
C LEU A 190 11.52 11.42 8.22
N ALA A 191 10.70 12.47 8.20
CA ALA A 191 10.48 13.29 7.02
C ALA A 191 11.77 14.01 6.58
N ASP A 192 12.51 14.57 7.53
CA ASP A 192 13.80 15.23 7.27
C ASP A 192 14.86 14.26 6.70
N LYS A 193 14.87 12.99 7.15
CA LYS A 193 15.71 11.95 6.54
C LYS A 193 15.35 11.77 5.04
N LEU A 194 14.06 11.69 4.69
CA LEU A 194 13.64 11.58 3.29
C LEU A 194 14.03 12.82 2.47
N VAL A 195 13.81 14.03 2.98
CA VAL A 195 14.22 15.27 2.33
C VAL A 195 15.74 15.35 2.17
N HIS A 196 16.50 14.89 3.19
CA HIS A 196 17.94 14.82 3.10
C HIS A 196 18.43 13.93 1.95
N GLU A 197 17.86 12.72 1.81
CA GLU A 197 18.22 11.82 0.71
C GLU A 197 17.78 12.39 -0.65
N TYR A 198 16.61 13.06 -0.72
CA TYR A 198 16.21 13.77 -1.92
C TYR A 198 17.26 14.82 -2.33
N ARG A 199 17.69 15.70 -1.41
CA ARG A 199 18.73 16.72 -1.67
C ARG A 199 20.09 16.11 -2.05
N ARG A 200 20.39 14.92 -1.53
CA ARG A 200 21.65 14.22 -1.80
C ARG A 200 21.73 13.65 -3.21
N TYR A 201 20.62 13.09 -3.72
CA TYR A 201 20.60 12.37 -5.00
C TYR A 201 19.99 13.15 -6.14
N SER A 202 19.15 14.15 -5.85
CA SER A 202 18.48 14.94 -6.88
C SER A 202 19.43 15.91 -7.61
N ASP A 203 19.15 16.10 -8.88
CA ASP A 203 19.74 17.15 -9.71
C ASP A 203 18.70 17.60 -10.76
N LYS A 204 19.11 18.52 -11.69
CA LYS A 204 18.21 19.08 -12.70
C LYS A 204 17.51 18.07 -13.61
N ASP A 205 18.10 16.88 -13.79
CA ASP A 205 17.62 15.83 -14.70
C ASP A 205 17.10 14.59 -13.95
N TRP A 206 17.30 14.56 -12.61
CA TRP A 206 16.93 13.44 -11.74
C TRP A 206 16.39 13.93 -10.40
N CYS A 207 15.09 14.16 -10.32
CA CYS A 207 14.42 14.65 -9.11
C CYS A 207 13.90 13.48 -8.25
N TRP A 208 14.85 12.71 -7.67
CA TRP A 208 14.54 11.49 -6.93
C TRP A 208 15.43 11.30 -5.70
N PHE A 209 14.99 10.42 -4.80
CA PHE A 209 15.60 10.14 -3.49
C PHE A 209 16.77 9.14 -3.54
N GLU A 210 16.95 8.43 -4.63
CA GLU A 210 17.92 7.34 -4.82
C GLU A 210 18.51 7.42 -6.24
N GLU A 211 19.61 6.70 -6.51
CA GLU A 211 20.18 6.61 -7.88
C GLU A 211 19.38 5.70 -8.81
N VAL A 212 18.40 4.96 -8.27
CA VAL A 212 17.59 3.98 -9.02
C VAL A 212 16.14 4.08 -8.59
N LEU A 213 15.21 4.15 -9.57
CA LEU A 213 13.80 3.84 -9.34
C LEU A 213 13.66 2.33 -9.31
N THR A 214 13.13 1.79 -8.21
CA THR A 214 12.92 0.36 -8.03
C THR A 214 11.43 0.03 -7.88
N TYR A 215 11.01 -0.52 -6.75
CA TYR A 215 9.61 -0.85 -6.45
C TYR A 215 9.02 0.16 -5.46
N ASP A 216 7.69 0.19 -5.38
CA ASP A 216 6.93 0.95 -4.35
C ASP A 216 7.34 2.44 -4.30
N ASN A 217 7.74 2.97 -5.46
CA ASN A 217 8.40 4.27 -5.57
C ASN A 217 7.55 5.40 -5.00
N ALA A 218 6.26 5.44 -5.33
CA ALA A 218 5.39 6.55 -4.92
C ALA A 218 5.10 6.62 -3.41
N MET A 219 5.45 5.57 -2.64
CA MET A 219 5.31 5.58 -1.17
C MET A 219 6.25 6.60 -0.52
N ILE A 220 7.43 6.85 -1.10
CA ILE A 220 8.38 7.80 -0.53
C ILE A 220 7.81 9.24 -0.56
N PRO A 221 7.40 9.80 -1.71
CA PRO A 221 6.77 11.12 -1.72
C PRO A 221 5.39 11.14 -1.05
N LEU A 222 4.63 10.03 -1.01
CA LEU A 222 3.38 9.93 -0.25
C LEU A 222 3.62 10.19 1.24
N ALA A 223 4.68 9.64 1.81
CA ALA A 223 5.01 9.85 3.22
C ALA A 223 5.27 11.32 3.54
N LEU A 224 5.89 12.07 2.63
CA LEU A 224 6.09 13.51 2.79
C LEU A 224 4.76 14.30 2.73
N LEU A 225 3.77 13.85 1.94
CA LEU A 225 2.43 14.46 1.96
C LEU A 225 1.73 14.26 3.31
N HIS A 226 1.85 13.07 3.91
CA HIS A 226 1.32 12.82 5.25
C HIS A 226 2.05 13.67 6.31
N ALA A 227 3.36 13.79 6.22
CA ALA A 227 4.16 14.64 7.12
C ALA A 227 3.78 16.13 6.98
N TYR A 228 3.57 16.61 5.75
CA TYR A 228 3.07 17.97 5.50
C TYR A 228 1.74 18.21 6.21
N GLN A 229 0.81 17.28 6.14
CA GLN A 229 -0.52 17.42 6.77
C GLN A 229 -0.42 17.57 8.30
N ILE A 230 0.58 16.94 8.94
CA ILE A 230 0.77 16.99 10.40
C ILE A 230 1.64 18.18 10.82
N ALA A 231 2.73 18.47 10.09
CA ALA A 231 3.74 19.45 10.49
C ALA A 231 3.60 20.83 9.81
N GLY A 232 2.87 20.90 8.67
CA GLY A 232 2.68 22.15 7.90
C GLY A 232 3.94 22.69 7.23
N GLN A 233 5.00 21.86 7.08
CA GLN A 233 6.25 22.30 6.46
C GLN A 233 6.16 22.25 4.95
N GLU A 234 6.16 23.40 4.28
CA GLU A 234 6.03 23.55 2.82
C GLU A 234 7.08 22.77 2.03
N GLU A 235 8.25 22.56 2.59
CA GLU A 235 9.30 21.79 1.94
C GLU A 235 8.90 20.33 1.69
N TYR A 236 8.15 19.71 2.60
CA TYR A 236 7.66 18.34 2.41
C TYR A 236 6.70 18.26 1.23
N LEU A 237 5.76 19.21 1.13
CA LEU A 237 4.83 19.29 0.01
C LEU A 237 5.56 19.52 -1.32
N HIS A 238 6.49 20.50 -1.35
CA HIS A 238 7.25 20.83 -2.57
C HIS A 238 8.06 19.61 -3.05
N THR A 239 8.83 18.98 -2.15
CA THR A 239 9.64 17.80 -2.48
C THR A 239 8.78 16.64 -2.98
N ALA A 240 7.62 16.40 -2.35
CA ALA A 240 6.71 15.34 -2.78
C ALA A 240 6.15 15.59 -4.18
N LEU A 241 5.73 16.82 -4.48
CA LEU A 241 5.16 17.19 -5.79
C LEU A 241 6.20 17.20 -6.90
N GLU A 242 7.43 17.61 -6.60
CA GLU A 242 8.54 17.56 -7.57
C GLU A 242 8.92 16.11 -7.88
N ALA A 243 9.08 15.27 -6.86
CA ALA A 243 9.41 13.86 -7.01
C ALA A 243 8.34 13.10 -7.80
N ILE A 244 7.04 13.33 -7.53
CA ILE A 244 5.99 12.65 -8.29
C ILE A 244 5.93 13.12 -9.73
N SER A 245 6.16 14.39 -10.00
CA SER A 245 6.23 14.92 -11.37
C SER A 245 7.35 14.27 -12.17
N PHE A 246 8.50 14.06 -11.53
CA PHE A 246 9.62 13.31 -12.10
C PHE A 246 9.23 11.85 -12.37
N LEU A 247 8.66 11.15 -11.38
CA LEU A 247 8.22 9.77 -11.53
C LEU A 247 7.20 9.63 -12.66
N GLU A 248 6.22 10.55 -12.77
CA GLU A 248 5.25 10.60 -13.86
C GLU A 248 5.93 10.64 -15.23
N SER A 249 7.00 11.43 -15.37
CA SER A 249 7.77 11.52 -16.62
C SER A 249 8.42 10.19 -17.06
N LYS A 250 8.62 9.27 -16.12
CA LYS A 250 9.23 7.96 -16.35
C LYS A 250 8.20 6.87 -16.60
N VAL A 251 7.00 6.99 -16.00
CA VAL A 251 6.01 5.90 -15.96
C VAL A 251 4.73 6.16 -16.76
N PHE A 252 4.44 7.40 -17.21
CA PHE A 252 3.29 7.65 -18.08
C PHE A 252 3.73 7.85 -19.53
N ARG A 253 3.03 7.16 -20.46
CA ARG A 253 3.19 7.27 -21.91
C ARG A 253 1.82 7.41 -22.54
N ASP A 254 1.59 8.49 -23.28
CA ASP A 254 0.30 8.78 -23.92
C ASP A 254 -0.92 8.65 -22.98
N GLY A 255 -0.71 8.99 -21.70
CA GLY A 255 -1.73 8.92 -20.66
C GLY A 255 -1.95 7.52 -20.04
N VAL A 256 -1.25 6.50 -20.49
CA VAL A 256 -1.27 5.13 -19.91
C VAL A 256 -0.13 4.96 -18.92
N LEU A 257 -0.40 4.31 -17.80
CA LEU A 257 0.61 4.00 -16.78
C LEU A 257 1.43 2.77 -17.18
N PHE A 258 2.75 2.89 -17.13
CA PHE A 258 3.74 1.82 -17.27
C PHE A 258 4.64 1.85 -16.04
N PRO A 259 4.28 1.16 -14.94
CA PRO A 259 5.15 1.10 -13.76
C PRO A 259 6.56 0.68 -14.12
N VAL A 260 7.53 1.10 -13.32
CA VAL A 260 8.93 0.71 -13.53
C VAL A 260 9.04 -0.81 -13.43
N GLY A 261 9.53 -1.45 -14.52
CA GLY A 261 9.67 -2.91 -14.55
C GLY A 261 10.81 -3.39 -13.64
N ASN A 262 10.57 -4.44 -12.87
CA ASN A 262 11.58 -4.99 -11.96
C ASN A 262 12.71 -5.75 -12.68
N ASN A 263 12.53 -6.05 -13.98
CA ASN A 263 13.57 -6.64 -14.81
C ASN A 263 14.46 -5.53 -15.41
N GLY A 264 15.23 -4.86 -14.54
CA GLY A 264 16.20 -3.82 -14.94
C GLY A 264 16.01 -2.46 -14.25
N TRP A 265 14.85 -2.19 -13.64
CA TRP A 265 14.56 -0.93 -12.94
C TRP A 265 14.75 0.34 -13.80
N CYS A 266 15.08 1.48 -13.20
CA CYS A 266 15.48 2.69 -13.90
C CYS A 266 16.60 3.39 -13.13
N SER A 267 17.85 3.20 -13.55
CA SER A 267 18.99 3.90 -12.96
C SER A 267 19.10 5.34 -13.47
N LYS A 268 19.70 6.21 -12.68
CA LYS A 268 20.01 7.59 -13.03
C LYS A 268 20.79 7.65 -14.34
N GLY A 269 20.29 8.42 -15.32
CA GLY A 269 20.84 8.49 -16.67
C GLY A 269 20.51 7.29 -17.57
N GLY A 270 19.82 6.27 -17.06
CA GLY A 270 19.43 5.07 -17.81
C GLY A 270 18.02 5.15 -18.40
N THR A 271 17.62 4.06 -19.02
CA THR A 271 16.25 3.87 -19.55
C THR A 271 15.38 3.11 -18.55
N THR A 272 14.11 3.47 -18.47
CA THR A 272 13.13 2.77 -17.62
C THR A 272 12.84 1.39 -18.20
N ALA A 273 13.05 0.32 -17.41
CA ALA A 273 12.61 -1.02 -17.75
C ALA A 273 11.08 -1.06 -17.85
N LEU A 274 10.56 -1.72 -18.92
CA LEU A 274 9.13 -1.77 -19.19
C LEU A 274 8.43 -2.92 -18.47
N PHE A 275 9.16 -3.98 -18.14
CA PHE A 275 8.66 -5.23 -17.57
C PHE A 275 9.67 -5.74 -16.53
N ASP A 276 9.36 -6.58 -15.57
CA ASP A 276 8.02 -7.05 -15.26
C ASP A 276 7.29 -6.00 -14.39
N GLN A 277 6.06 -5.63 -14.76
CA GLN A 277 5.29 -4.62 -14.02
C GLN A 277 4.51 -5.27 -12.88
N GLN A 278 4.44 -4.59 -11.73
CA GLN A 278 3.84 -5.12 -10.50
C GLN A 278 2.66 -4.27 -10.00
N PRO A 279 1.56 -4.90 -9.52
CA PRO A 279 0.40 -4.25 -8.89
C PRO A 279 0.74 -3.29 -7.74
N LEU A 280 1.77 -3.60 -6.97
CA LEU A 280 2.25 -2.82 -5.84
C LEU A 280 2.58 -1.37 -6.23
N ASP A 281 3.31 -1.18 -7.35
CA ASP A 281 3.68 0.16 -7.83
C ASP A 281 2.45 0.98 -8.23
N VAL A 282 1.45 0.34 -8.81
CA VAL A 282 0.20 0.99 -9.20
C VAL A 282 -0.60 1.43 -7.97
N MET A 283 -0.69 0.58 -6.95
CA MET A 283 -1.32 0.93 -5.67
C MET A 283 -0.65 2.17 -5.05
N ALA A 284 0.68 2.19 -5.00
CA ALA A 284 1.44 3.31 -4.44
C ALA A 284 1.14 4.63 -5.18
N MET A 285 1.06 4.61 -6.52
CA MET A 285 0.66 5.78 -7.32
C MET A 285 -0.76 6.25 -6.98
N VAL A 286 -1.72 5.33 -6.86
CA VAL A 286 -3.11 5.67 -6.51
C VAL A 286 -3.19 6.30 -5.13
N LEU A 287 -2.51 5.75 -4.13
CA LEU A 287 -2.46 6.29 -2.77
C LEU A 287 -1.85 7.69 -2.73
N PHE A 288 -0.76 7.91 -3.49
CA PHE A 288 -0.17 9.24 -3.62
C PHE A 288 -1.19 10.25 -4.18
N TYR A 289 -1.87 9.91 -5.26
CA TYR A 289 -2.85 10.81 -5.87
C TYR A 289 -4.06 11.06 -4.98
N GLN A 290 -4.51 10.06 -4.23
CA GLN A 290 -5.56 10.25 -3.24
C GLN A 290 -5.15 11.30 -2.20
N GLN A 291 -3.97 11.17 -1.62
CA GLN A 291 -3.48 12.10 -0.59
C GLN A 291 -3.22 13.50 -1.17
N ALA A 292 -2.62 13.58 -2.37
CA ALA A 292 -2.39 14.86 -3.05
C ALA A 292 -3.72 15.58 -3.37
N PHE A 293 -4.74 14.83 -3.79
CA PHE A 293 -6.08 15.38 -4.02
C PHE A 293 -6.71 15.88 -2.71
N HIS A 294 -6.55 15.13 -1.61
CA HIS A 294 -7.02 15.54 -0.28
C HIS A 294 -6.42 16.87 0.19
N ILE A 295 -5.12 17.05 -0.03
CA ILE A 295 -4.38 18.24 0.43
C ILE A 295 -4.67 19.44 -0.46
N THR A 296 -4.68 19.26 -1.78
CA THR A 296 -4.68 20.37 -2.75
C THR A 296 -6.05 20.69 -3.33
N GLY A 297 -6.98 19.72 -3.34
CA GLY A 297 -8.25 19.83 -4.09
C GLY A 297 -8.09 19.83 -5.61
N ASP A 298 -6.86 19.68 -6.14
CA ASP A 298 -6.59 19.74 -7.57
C ASP A 298 -7.08 18.46 -8.28
N LYS A 299 -8.07 18.64 -9.16
CA LYS A 299 -8.71 17.54 -9.92
C LYS A 299 -7.75 16.78 -10.83
N LYS A 300 -6.56 17.33 -11.14
CA LYS A 300 -5.54 16.58 -11.87
C LYS A 300 -5.14 15.31 -11.14
N PHE A 301 -5.03 15.34 -9.80
CA PHE A 301 -4.67 14.18 -9.01
C PHE A 301 -5.81 13.13 -8.97
N LEU A 302 -7.07 13.57 -8.91
CA LEU A 302 -8.20 12.66 -9.10
C LEU A 302 -8.12 11.94 -10.46
N ALA A 303 -7.91 12.69 -11.56
CA ALA A 303 -7.81 12.11 -12.89
C ALA A 303 -6.62 11.12 -13.00
N ARG A 304 -5.46 11.48 -12.41
CA ARG A 304 -4.27 10.60 -12.37
C ARG A 304 -4.50 9.33 -11.54
N GLY A 305 -5.14 9.44 -10.38
CA GLY A 305 -5.48 8.29 -9.54
C GLY A 305 -6.39 7.30 -10.26
N ILE A 306 -7.44 7.82 -10.91
CA ILE A 306 -8.36 7.01 -11.73
C ILE A 306 -7.59 6.32 -12.85
N ARG A 307 -6.77 7.07 -13.60
CA ARG A 307 -6.00 6.54 -14.74
C ARG A 307 -5.01 5.46 -14.27
N SER A 308 -4.38 5.63 -13.11
CA SER A 308 -3.51 4.61 -12.53
C SER A 308 -4.28 3.36 -12.16
N TRP A 309 -5.45 3.48 -11.54
CA TRP A 309 -6.27 2.33 -11.18
C TRP A 309 -6.79 1.55 -12.41
N GLN A 310 -7.07 2.24 -13.53
CA GLN A 310 -7.49 1.62 -14.78
C GLN A 310 -6.44 0.62 -15.33
N TRP A 311 -5.18 0.73 -14.93
CA TRP A 311 -4.14 -0.26 -15.26
C TRP A 311 -4.54 -1.68 -14.83
N PHE A 312 -5.16 -1.85 -13.66
CA PHE A 312 -5.67 -3.14 -13.21
C PHE A 312 -6.81 -3.67 -14.08
N MET A 313 -7.54 -2.77 -14.72
CA MET A 313 -8.73 -3.09 -15.53
C MET A 313 -8.41 -3.29 -17.00
N GLY A 314 -7.13 -3.25 -17.39
CA GLY A 314 -6.66 -3.50 -18.75
C GLY A 314 -6.18 -2.27 -19.51
N GLU A 315 -6.26 -1.05 -18.95
CA GLU A 315 -5.61 0.12 -19.56
C GLU A 315 -4.11 0.12 -19.19
N ASN A 316 -3.38 -0.88 -19.70
CA ASN A 316 -1.98 -1.16 -19.41
C ASN A 316 -1.21 -1.58 -20.67
N ALA A 317 0.07 -1.94 -20.50
CA ALA A 317 0.97 -2.26 -21.60
C ALA A 317 0.51 -3.42 -22.53
N LEU A 318 -0.32 -4.33 -22.03
CA LEU A 318 -0.79 -5.50 -22.77
C LEU A 318 -2.30 -5.43 -23.12
N GLU A 319 -2.99 -4.37 -22.73
CA GLU A 319 -4.47 -4.25 -22.87
C GLU A 319 -5.22 -5.43 -22.23
N GLN A 320 -4.67 -6.01 -21.14
CA GLN A 320 -5.24 -7.17 -20.45
C GLN A 320 -5.54 -6.84 -19.00
N PRO A 321 -6.76 -7.16 -18.51
CA PRO A 321 -7.10 -6.94 -17.10
C PRO A 321 -6.32 -7.90 -16.20
N LEU A 322 -5.86 -7.38 -15.05
CA LEU A 322 -5.25 -8.18 -13.99
C LEU A 322 -6.29 -8.59 -12.94
N TYR A 323 -7.34 -7.80 -12.76
CA TYR A 323 -8.44 -8.15 -11.87
C TYR A 323 -9.30 -9.27 -12.45
N ASP A 324 -9.48 -10.33 -11.68
CA ASP A 324 -10.38 -11.43 -12.01
C ASP A 324 -11.71 -11.29 -11.27
N LYS A 325 -12.75 -10.91 -12.01
CA LYS A 325 -14.11 -10.73 -11.46
C LYS A 325 -14.73 -12.00 -10.89
N ASN A 326 -14.25 -13.19 -11.29
CA ASN A 326 -14.82 -14.46 -10.84
C ASN A 326 -14.27 -14.88 -9.47
N THR A 327 -13.02 -14.54 -9.18
CA THR A 327 -12.37 -14.87 -7.91
C THR A 327 -12.33 -13.70 -6.94
N GLY A 328 -12.34 -12.47 -7.42
CA GLY A 328 -12.03 -11.27 -6.63
C GLY A 328 -10.53 -11.05 -6.43
N GLY A 329 -9.68 -11.87 -7.07
CA GLY A 329 -8.23 -11.77 -7.00
C GLY A 329 -7.64 -10.86 -8.08
N CYS A 330 -6.34 -10.59 -7.95
CA CYS A 330 -5.55 -9.85 -8.93
C CYS A 330 -4.32 -10.64 -9.30
N SER A 331 -4.02 -10.70 -10.59
CA SER A 331 -2.82 -11.32 -11.14
C SER A 331 -1.54 -10.62 -10.69
N ASP A 332 -0.42 -11.38 -10.53
CA ASP A 332 0.81 -10.91 -9.90
C ASP A 332 1.63 -9.91 -10.74
N GLY A 333 1.26 -9.69 -12.00
CA GLY A 333 1.91 -8.67 -12.81
C GLY A 333 1.85 -8.92 -14.32
N LEU A 334 2.58 -8.07 -15.05
CA LEU A 334 2.71 -8.16 -16.50
C LEU A 334 4.14 -8.50 -16.90
N HIS A 335 4.31 -9.61 -17.59
CA HIS A 335 5.50 -9.95 -18.38
C HIS A 335 5.45 -9.27 -19.76
N PRO A 336 6.51 -9.34 -20.58
CA PRO A 336 6.51 -8.72 -21.90
C PRO A 336 5.41 -9.21 -22.86
N ASP A 337 4.95 -10.44 -22.70
CA ASP A 337 4.07 -11.15 -23.63
C ASP A 337 2.80 -11.73 -22.99
N ARG A 338 2.66 -11.64 -21.66
CA ARG A 338 1.54 -12.25 -20.93
C ARG A 338 1.32 -11.65 -19.55
N VAL A 339 0.14 -11.92 -19.00
CA VAL A 339 -0.16 -11.72 -17.58
C VAL A 339 0.45 -12.87 -16.78
N ASN A 340 1.02 -12.59 -15.60
CA ASN A 340 1.34 -13.61 -14.61
C ASN A 340 0.05 -14.02 -13.89
N GLU A 341 -0.51 -15.17 -14.25
CA GLU A 341 -1.84 -15.64 -13.82
C GLU A 341 -1.94 -15.99 -12.32
N ASN A 342 -0.83 -16.02 -11.57
CA ASN A 342 -0.90 -16.23 -10.13
C ASN A 342 -1.60 -15.03 -9.48
N GLN A 343 -2.41 -15.30 -8.47
CA GLN A 343 -3.15 -14.29 -7.71
C GLN A 343 -2.66 -14.31 -6.26
N GLY A 344 -1.42 -13.84 -6.05
CA GLY A 344 -0.79 -13.79 -4.73
C GLY A 344 -1.44 -12.78 -3.78
N ALA A 345 -1.03 -12.82 -2.53
CA ALA A 345 -1.52 -11.93 -1.48
C ALA A 345 -1.24 -10.47 -1.82
N GLU A 346 0.02 -10.11 -2.11
CA GLU A 346 0.43 -8.74 -2.40
C GLU A 346 -0.41 -8.11 -3.52
N SER A 347 -0.53 -8.78 -4.64
CA SER A 347 -1.20 -8.27 -5.83
C SER A 347 -2.70 -8.09 -5.62
N THR A 348 -3.35 -9.06 -4.97
CA THR A 348 -4.77 -8.99 -4.63
C THR A 348 -5.06 -7.87 -3.65
N ILE A 349 -4.24 -7.72 -2.61
CA ILE A 349 -4.39 -6.66 -1.62
C ILE A 349 -4.13 -5.29 -2.25
N ALA A 350 -3.09 -5.16 -3.09
CA ALA A 350 -2.76 -3.92 -3.78
C ALA A 350 -3.93 -3.43 -4.65
N PHE A 351 -4.58 -4.32 -5.40
CA PHE A 351 -5.78 -3.99 -6.17
C PHE A 351 -6.88 -3.43 -5.27
N TRP A 352 -7.22 -4.11 -4.16
CA TRP A 352 -8.33 -3.68 -3.32
C TRP A 352 -8.02 -2.41 -2.51
N ILE A 353 -6.78 -2.19 -2.09
CA ILE A 353 -6.37 -0.93 -1.47
C ILE A 353 -6.53 0.22 -2.48
N ALA A 354 -6.03 0.05 -3.72
CA ALA A 354 -6.19 1.03 -4.78
C ALA A 354 -7.67 1.29 -5.12
N TYR A 355 -8.50 0.24 -5.13
CA TYR A 355 -9.94 0.34 -5.30
C TYR A 355 -10.59 1.25 -4.26
N PHE A 356 -10.30 1.03 -2.97
CA PHE A 356 -10.87 1.84 -1.89
C PHE A 356 -10.37 3.29 -1.93
N ALA A 357 -9.12 3.51 -2.32
CA ALA A 357 -8.58 4.86 -2.49
C ALA A 357 -9.29 5.62 -3.63
N VAL A 358 -9.48 4.99 -4.79
CA VAL A 358 -10.25 5.60 -5.90
C VAL A 358 -11.72 5.80 -5.52
N SER A 359 -12.32 4.82 -4.86
CA SER A 359 -13.70 4.91 -4.38
C SER A 359 -13.90 6.14 -3.48
N GLU A 360 -12.99 6.39 -2.56
CA GLU A 360 -13.04 7.56 -1.66
C GLU A 360 -12.85 8.88 -2.43
N MET A 361 -11.95 8.94 -3.40
CA MET A 361 -11.76 10.13 -4.24
C MET A 361 -13.02 10.48 -5.06
N LEU A 362 -13.76 9.47 -5.51
CA LEU A 362 -14.98 9.66 -6.31
C LEU A 362 -16.21 10.04 -5.48
N ASP A 363 -16.19 9.81 -4.17
CA ASP A 363 -17.26 10.18 -3.24
C ASP A 363 -17.17 11.64 -2.75
N ARG A 364 -16.07 12.33 -3.03
CA ARG A 364 -15.82 13.75 -2.74
C ARG A 364 -16.18 14.63 -3.91
#